data_9d754e78dca400c916199b556b78f2c1
#
_entry.id   9d754e78dca400c916199b556b78f2c1
#
_cell.length_a   1.000
_cell.length_b   1.000
_cell.length_c   1.000
_cell.angle_alpha   90.00
_cell.angle_beta   90.00
_cell.angle_gamma   90.00
#
_symmetry.space_group_name_H-M   'P 1'
#
loop_
_entity.id
_entity.type
_entity.pdbx_description
1 polymer ?
#
loop_
_entity_poly.entity_id
_entity_poly.type
_entity_poly.pdbx_seq_one_letter_code
_entity_poly.pdbx_strand_id
1 'polypeptide(L)'
;VSTPPIVFPLRDAAAVEPLDHGRFGVNLSQAYTVVGRPNGGYLQCVMANAALAAASEQGAPHIHATAVTTNYIGSPEVGEAEVRVDVRRVGRGASFVHAALWQNGNVTTESLITLGTLEQESNLRYHDAVPPLVALREDCHSSRPTNGEINIMSSAELLLDPSCVGWWTGSVSERAEIKGWIRLDDSVAQWDAWSVLFASDALPPATFPVGSSGWVPTLQLSSYVRSIPSSEWLRVRQWCVVIEDGLVDERCELFDDRDRLVASSSQLAMVRFPAGL
;
A
#
# COMPACT_ATOMS: atom_id res chain seq x y z
N VAL A 1 -2.95 -30.59 10.01
CA VAL A 1 -1.92 -30.28 9.05
C VAL A 1 -2.36 -29.00 8.40
N SER A 2 -1.78 -27.86 8.79
CA SER A 2 -2.05 -26.56 8.14
C SER A 2 -1.42 -26.60 6.75
N THR A 3 -2.22 -26.36 5.72
CA THR A 3 -1.71 -26.14 4.36
C THR A 3 -0.77 -24.91 4.43
N PRO A 4 0.46 -25.01 3.89
CA PRO A 4 1.34 -23.85 3.87
C PRO A 4 0.66 -22.69 3.13
N PRO A 5 0.86 -21.43 3.55
CA PRO A 5 0.30 -20.29 2.88
C PRO A 5 0.79 -20.27 1.42
N ILE A 6 -0.13 -20.05 0.49
CA ILE A 6 0.22 -19.86 -0.92
C ILE A 6 0.83 -18.48 -1.04
N VAL A 7 2.16 -18.41 -1.14
CA VAL A 7 2.87 -17.16 -1.49
C VAL A 7 2.64 -16.93 -2.98
N PHE A 8 1.97 -15.83 -3.31
CA PHE A 8 1.74 -15.44 -4.68
C PHE A 8 2.45 -14.10 -4.94
N PRO A 9 3.41 -14.04 -5.89
CA PRO A 9 4.16 -12.82 -6.12
C PRO A 9 3.26 -11.62 -6.43
N LEU A 10 3.59 -10.44 -5.89
CA LEU A 10 2.79 -9.23 -6.06
C LEU A 10 2.60 -8.87 -7.55
N ARG A 11 3.65 -9.09 -8.37
CA ARG A 11 3.58 -8.82 -9.82
C ARG A 11 2.53 -9.67 -10.52
N ASP A 12 2.46 -10.94 -10.18
CA ASP A 12 1.47 -11.87 -10.77
C ASP A 12 0.07 -11.57 -10.24
N ALA A 13 -0.04 -11.28 -8.94
CA ALA A 13 -1.31 -10.95 -8.30
C ALA A 13 -1.94 -9.66 -8.83
N ALA A 14 -1.13 -8.67 -9.21
CA ALA A 14 -1.58 -7.39 -9.74
C ALA A 14 -1.43 -7.26 -11.27
N ALA A 15 -1.14 -8.37 -11.95
CA ALA A 15 -1.07 -8.39 -13.41
C ALA A 15 -2.42 -8.03 -14.01
N VAL A 16 -2.39 -7.28 -15.12
CA VAL A 16 -3.58 -6.88 -15.87
C VAL A 16 -3.47 -7.35 -17.31
N GLU A 17 -4.57 -7.81 -17.88
CA GLU A 17 -4.63 -8.28 -19.26
C GLU A 17 -5.37 -7.25 -20.12
N PRO A 18 -4.79 -6.74 -21.21
CA PRO A 18 -5.47 -5.84 -22.12
C PRO A 18 -6.73 -6.51 -22.72
N LEU A 19 -7.85 -5.80 -22.69
CA LEU A 19 -9.11 -6.22 -23.35
C LEU A 19 -9.30 -5.42 -24.63
N ASP A 20 -9.81 -4.21 -24.51
CA ASP A 20 -9.98 -3.26 -25.62
C ASP A 20 -10.05 -1.82 -25.10
N HIS A 21 -9.71 -0.83 -25.93
CA HIS A 21 -9.98 0.60 -25.70
C HIS A 21 -9.72 1.13 -24.27
N GLY A 22 -8.55 0.83 -23.70
CA GLY A 22 -8.21 1.28 -22.33
C GLY A 22 -8.91 0.47 -21.22
N ARG A 23 -9.40 -0.73 -21.53
CA ARG A 23 -9.97 -1.68 -20.57
C ARG A 23 -8.99 -2.81 -20.33
N PHE A 24 -8.87 -3.22 -19.06
CA PHE A 24 -7.95 -4.27 -18.62
C PHE A 24 -8.67 -5.23 -17.68
N GLY A 25 -8.59 -6.53 -17.96
CA GLY A 25 -9.03 -7.58 -17.05
C GLY A 25 -8.03 -7.78 -15.91
N VAL A 26 -8.52 -8.09 -14.73
CA VAL A 26 -7.72 -8.47 -13.57
C VAL A 26 -8.46 -9.53 -12.76
N ASN A 27 -7.70 -10.47 -12.18
CA ASN A 27 -8.23 -11.41 -11.20
C ASN A 27 -7.69 -11.05 -9.82
N LEU A 28 -8.51 -10.34 -8.99
CA LEU A 28 -8.11 -9.89 -7.67
C LEU A 28 -7.78 -11.06 -6.76
N SER A 29 -6.54 -11.08 -6.26
CA SER A 29 -5.97 -12.23 -5.56
C SER A 29 -6.37 -12.32 -4.10
N GLN A 30 -6.72 -13.51 -3.64
CA GLN A 30 -6.94 -13.84 -2.23
C GLN A 30 -5.68 -13.59 -1.37
N ALA A 31 -4.48 -13.74 -1.95
CA ALA A 31 -3.21 -13.55 -1.23
C ALA A 31 -3.01 -12.10 -0.73
N TYR A 32 -3.69 -11.13 -1.34
CA TYR A 32 -3.58 -9.71 -1.01
C TYR A 32 -4.84 -9.17 -0.33
N THR A 33 -5.41 -9.95 0.60
CA THR A 33 -6.60 -9.55 1.35
C THR A 33 -6.31 -9.34 2.84
N VAL A 34 -7.12 -8.45 3.44
CA VAL A 34 -7.27 -8.26 4.88
C VAL A 34 -8.74 -8.50 5.20
N VAL A 35 -9.01 -9.46 6.09
CA VAL A 35 -10.39 -9.89 6.44
C VAL A 35 -11.24 -10.18 5.19
N GLY A 36 -10.63 -10.88 4.22
CA GLY A 36 -11.30 -11.29 2.98
C GLY A 36 -11.52 -10.19 1.94
N ARG A 37 -11.06 -8.96 2.17
CA ARG A 37 -11.16 -7.84 1.23
C ARG A 37 -9.80 -7.46 0.66
N PRO A 38 -9.69 -7.19 -0.66
CA PRO A 38 -8.44 -6.72 -1.25
C PRO A 38 -7.88 -5.48 -0.55
N ASN A 39 -6.58 -5.51 -0.24
CA ASN A 39 -5.88 -4.40 0.42
C ASN A 39 -5.79 -3.18 -0.48
N GLY A 40 -5.87 -1.98 0.09
CA GLY A 40 -5.89 -0.72 -0.66
C GLY A 40 -4.61 -0.46 -1.45
N GLY A 41 -3.44 -0.69 -0.86
CA GLY A 41 -2.15 -0.55 -1.54
C GLY A 41 -1.97 -1.57 -2.68
N TYR A 42 -2.46 -2.80 -2.50
CA TYR A 42 -2.53 -3.77 -3.58
C TYR A 42 -3.41 -3.29 -4.74
N LEU A 43 -4.58 -2.71 -4.44
CA LEU A 43 -5.44 -2.13 -5.47
C LEU A 43 -4.76 -0.95 -6.19
N GLN A 44 -3.96 -0.12 -5.47
CA GLN A 44 -3.14 0.90 -6.13
C GLN A 44 -2.13 0.31 -7.11
N CYS A 45 -1.53 -0.84 -6.78
CA CYS A 45 -0.62 -1.56 -7.69
C CYS A 45 -1.34 -2.03 -8.96
N VAL A 46 -2.54 -2.61 -8.84
CA VAL A 46 -3.39 -3.02 -9.98
C VAL A 46 -3.72 -1.83 -10.88
N MET A 47 -4.20 -0.72 -10.28
CA MET A 47 -4.58 0.48 -11.00
C MET A 47 -3.38 1.14 -11.70
N ALA A 48 -2.20 1.15 -11.05
CA ALA A 48 -0.97 1.67 -11.61
C ALA A 48 -0.48 0.84 -12.81
N ASN A 49 -0.60 -0.49 -12.76
CA ASN A 49 -0.25 -1.36 -13.89
C ASN A 49 -1.11 -1.07 -15.12
N ALA A 50 -2.42 -0.98 -14.94
CA ALA A 50 -3.34 -0.64 -16.04
C ALA A 50 -3.05 0.77 -16.60
N ALA A 51 -2.78 1.76 -15.73
CA ALA A 51 -2.46 3.11 -16.14
C ALA A 51 -1.15 3.20 -16.94
N LEU A 52 -0.11 2.48 -16.51
CA LEU A 52 1.18 2.41 -17.21
C LEU A 52 1.03 1.75 -18.58
N ALA A 53 0.28 0.64 -18.66
CA ALA A 53 0.00 -0.04 -19.92
C ALA A 53 -0.74 0.87 -20.90
N ALA A 54 -1.86 1.47 -20.49
CA ALA A 54 -2.65 2.36 -21.35
C ALA A 54 -1.88 3.62 -21.80
N ALA A 55 -1.09 4.22 -20.91
CA ALA A 55 -0.28 5.37 -21.26
C ALA A 55 0.84 5.01 -22.24
N SER A 56 1.47 3.85 -22.08
CA SER A 56 2.50 3.34 -23.00
C SER A 56 1.93 3.11 -24.40
N GLU A 57 0.70 2.58 -24.54
CA GLU A 57 0.02 2.44 -25.83
C GLU A 57 -0.19 3.78 -26.55
N GLN A 58 -0.30 4.88 -25.77
CA GLN A 58 -0.41 6.24 -26.30
C GLN A 58 0.96 6.96 -26.45
N GLY A 59 2.07 6.22 -26.32
CA GLY A 59 3.42 6.73 -26.51
C GLY A 59 3.97 7.52 -25.31
N ALA A 60 3.44 7.35 -24.11
CA ALA A 60 4.01 7.97 -22.91
C ALA A 60 5.39 7.36 -22.59
N PRO A 61 6.41 8.20 -22.33
CA PRO A 61 7.76 7.72 -21.99
C PRO A 61 7.90 7.37 -20.50
N HIS A 62 6.85 7.53 -19.71
CA HIS A 62 6.88 7.40 -18.25
C HIS A 62 6.64 5.95 -17.82
N ILE A 63 7.52 5.45 -16.96
CA ILE A 63 7.55 4.05 -16.54
C ILE A 63 7.25 3.83 -15.05
N HIS A 64 6.99 4.91 -14.30
CA HIS A 64 6.68 4.83 -12.88
C HIS A 64 5.41 5.60 -12.53
N ALA A 65 4.59 5.04 -11.65
CA ALA A 65 3.51 5.77 -10.98
C ALA A 65 4.10 6.56 -9.81
N THR A 66 4.31 7.86 -9.99
CA THR A 66 4.97 8.72 -9.00
C THR A 66 4.01 9.31 -7.96
N ALA A 67 2.72 9.37 -8.28
CA ALA A 67 1.65 9.68 -7.34
C ALA A 67 0.38 8.92 -7.72
N VAL A 68 -0.31 8.38 -6.70
CA VAL A 68 -1.57 7.67 -6.86
C VAL A 68 -2.51 8.13 -5.74
N THR A 69 -3.61 8.78 -6.11
CA THR A 69 -4.69 9.14 -5.17
C THR A 69 -5.92 8.30 -5.48
N THR A 70 -6.36 7.52 -4.52
CA THR A 70 -7.42 6.52 -4.67
C THR A 70 -8.57 6.77 -3.73
N ASN A 71 -9.79 6.78 -4.26
CA ASN A 71 -11.04 6.75 -3.50
C ASN A 71 -11.58 5.31 -3.50
N TYR A 72 -11.83 4.76 -2.33
CA TYR A 72 -12.45 3.44 -2.14
C TYR A 72 -13.95 3.62 -1.97
N ILE A 73 -14.67 3.65 -3.10
CA ILE A 73 -16.12 3.93 -3.18
C ILE A 73 -16.92 2.73 -2.68
N GLY A 74 -16.42 1.53 -2.97
CA GLY A 74 -16.95 0.26 -2.52
C GLY A 74 -15.83 -0.67 -2.10
N SER A 75 -16.19 -1.86 -1.64
CA SER A 75 -15.23 -2.89 -1.27
C SER A 75 -15.26 -3.99 -2.31
N PRO A 76 -14.29 -4.07 -3.23
CA PRO A 76 -14.25 -5.15 -4.20
C PRO A 76 -14.05 -6.50 -3.50
N GLU A 77 -14.42 -7.57 -4.21
CA GLU A 77 -14.23 -8.94 -3.78
C GLU A 77 -13.09 -9.60 -4.56
N VAL A 78 -12.55 -10.67 -4.01
CA VAL A 78 -11.62 -11.55 -4.73
C VAL A 78 -12.27 -12.10 -5.99
N GLY A 79 -11.51 -12.18 -7.09
CA GLY A 79 -11.98 -12.70 -8.37
C GLY A 79 -11.95 -11.69 -9.50
N GLU A 80 -12.69 -11.95 -10.55
CA GLU A 80 -12.65 -11.16 -11.78
C GLU A 80 -13.16 -9.73 -11.58
N ALA A 81 -12.42 -8.78 -12.14
CA ALA A 81 -12.73 -7.36 -12.18
C ALA A 81 -12.16 -6.72 -13.45
N GLU A 82 -12.54 -5.51 -13.73
CA GLU A 82 -12.10 -4.75 -14.90
C GLU A 82 -11.59 -3.37 -14.47
N VAL A 83 -10.40 -2.98 -14.93
CA VAL A 83 -9.90 -1.61 -14.80
C VAL A 83 -10.16 -0.87 -16.10
N ARG A 84 -10.86 0.26 -16.02
CA ARG A 84 -11.07 1.22 -17.12
C ARG A 84 -10.17 2.41 -16.95
N VAL A 85 -9.40 2.70 -17.98
CA VAL A 85 -8.36 3.72 -17.96
C VAL A 85 -8.65 4.81 -18.98
N ASP A 86 -8.54 6.05 -18.52
CA ASP A 86 -8.61 7.25 -19.37
C ASP A 86 -7.31 8.04 -19.21
N VAL A 87 -6.48 8.04 -20.25
CA VAL A 87 -5.24 8.81 -20.31
C VAL A 87 -5.58 10.25 -20.65
N ARG A 88 -5.64 11.10 -19.63
CA ARG A 88 -6.01 12.52 -19.73
C ARG A 88 -5.00 13.36 -20.51
N ARG A 89 -3.74 13.03 -20.34
CA ARG A 89 -2.65 13.76 -21.00
C ARG A 89 -1.36 12.97 -20.97
N VAL A 90 -0.69 12.85 -22.09
CA VAL A 90 0.73 12.46 -22.20
C VAL A 90 1.55 13.75 -22.34
N GLY A 91 2.38 14.06 -21.33
CA GLY A 91 3.23 15.23 -21.31
C GLY A 91 4.70 14.85 -21.41
N ARG A 92 5.60 15.84 -21.51
CA ARG A 92 7.04 15.60 -21.56
C ARG A 92 7.62 15.18 -20.19
N GLY A 93 7.17 15.79 -19.10
CA GLY A 93 7.68 15.55 -17.75
C GLY A 93 6.78 14.68 -16.87
N ALA A 94 5.52 14.53 -17.22
CA ALA A 94 4.54 13.68 -16.53
C ALA A 94 3.37 13.36 -17.44
N SER A 95 2.73 12.21 -17.22
CA SER A 95 1.43 11.85 -17.79
C SER A 95 0.39 11.75 -16.70
N PHE A 96 -0.86 12.07 -17.02
CA PHE A 96 -1.98 12.10 -16.09
C PHE A 96 -3.05 11.10 -16.55
N VAL A 97 -3.43 10.22 -15.64
CA VAL A 97 -4.32 9.10 -15.95
C VAL A 97 -5.40 9.01 -14.88
N HIS A 98 -6.63 8.76 -15.30
CA HIS A 98 -7.72 8.32 -14.45
C HIS A 98 -7.95 6.83 -14.68
N ALA A 99 -8.09 6.06 -13.61
CA ALA A 99 -8.41 4.65 -13.67
C ALA A 99 -9.55 4.33 -12.70
N ALA A 100 -10.48 3.46 -13.12
CA ALA A 100 -11.60 3.02 -12.30
C ALA A 100 -11.72 1.50 -12.32
N LEU A 101 -11.78 0.87 -11.15
CA LEU A 101 -12.00 -0.58 -10.98
C LEU A 101 -13.50 -0.86 -10.94
N TRP A 102 -13.93 -1.70 -11.83
CA TRP A 102 -15.31 -2.16 -11.98
C TRP A 102 -15.45 -3.62 -11.59
N GLN A 103 -16.46 -3.91 -10.80
CA GLN A 103 -16.83 -5.29 -10.47
C GLN A 103 -18.35 -5.40 -10.34
N ASN A 104 -18.96 -6.44 -10.91
CA ASN A 104 -20.40 -6.66 -10.86
C ASN A 104 -21.23 -5.44 -11.36
N GLY A 105 -20.72 -4.74 -12.39
CA GLY A 105 -21.39 -3.58 -12.98
C GLY A 105 -21.25 -2.25 -12.19
N ASN A 106 -20.53 -2.24 -11.07
CA ASN A 106 -20.33 -1.08 -10.23
C ASN A 106 -18.85 -0.65 -10.16
N VAL A 107 -18.62 0.65 -10.02
CA VAL A 107 -17.30 1.19 -9.66
C VAL A 107 -17.06 0.92 -8.18
N THR A 108 -15.95 0.28 -7.87
CA THR A 108 -15.54 0.02 -6.47
C THR A 108 -14.41 0.93 -6.03
N THR A 109 -13.54 1.30 -6.96
CA THR A 109 -12.33 2.08 -6.67
C THR A 109 -12.02 3.02 -7.83
N GLU A 110 -11.64 4.26 -7.54
CA GLU A 110 -11.18 5.23 -8.54
C GLU A 110 -9.84 5.82 -8.15
N SER A 111 -8.94 6.00 -9.13
CA SER A 111 -7.61 6.57 -8.91
C SER A 111 -7.28 7.67 -9.90
N LEU A 112 -6.68 8.75 -9.39
CA LEU A 112 -5.95 9.73 -10.18
C LEU A 112 -4.46 9.41 -10.05
N ILE A 113 -3.80 9.16 -11.20
CA ILE A 113 -2.44 8.64 -11.26
C ILE A 113 -1.57 9.62 -12.06
N THR A 114 -0.45 10.02 -11.47
CA THR A 114 0.59 10.77 -12.16
C THR A 114 1.73 9.81 -12.48
N LEU A 115 2.01 9.66 -13.77
CA LEU A 115 3.14 8.86 -14.24
C LEU A 115 4.34 9.77 -14.47
N GLY A 116 5.52 9.29 -14.12
CA GLY A 116 6.80 9.96 -14.29
C GLY A 116 7.93 8.96 -14.50
N THR A 117 9.17 9.44 -14.47
CA THR A 117 10.37 8.63 -14.50
C THR A 117 11.21 8.95 -13.27
N LEU A 118 11.55 7.94 -12.49
CA LEU A 118 12.48 8.03 -11.37
C LEU A 118 13.82 7.46 -11.83
N GLU A 119 14.89 8.17 -11.51
CA GLU A 119 16.24 7.71 -11.80
C GLU A 119 16.73 6.78 -10.68
N GLN A 120 17.52 5.76 -11.04
CA GLN A 120 18.13 4.84 -10.09
C GLN A 120 19.05 5.59 -9.11
N GLU A 121 19.84 6.52 -9.64
CA GLU A 121 20.68 7.44 -8.86
C GLU A 121 20.05 8.84 -8.90
N SER A 122 19.30 9.18 -7.86
CA SER A 122 18.61 10.47 -7.79
C SER A 122 19.58 11.59 -7.37
N ASN A 123 19.45 12.75 -8.01
CA ASN A 123 20.13 13.97 -7.59
C ASN A 123 19.36 14.63 -6.44
N LEU A 124 19.57 14.14 -5.22
CA LEU A 124 18.91 14.65 -4.03
C LEU A 124 19.42 16.06 -3.69
N ARG A 125 18.53 17.06 -3.74
CA ARG A 125 18.87 18.46 -3.41
C ARG A 125 18.50 18.85 -1.99
N TYR A 126 17.45 18.26 -1.43
CA TYR A 126 16.93 18.58 -0.11
C TYR A 126 16.21 17.36 0.48
N HIS A 127 16.46 17.10 1.73
CA HIS A 127 15.86 16.02 2.49
C HIS A 127 15.84 16.38 3.97
N ASP A 128 14.66 16.48 4.55
CA ASP A 128 14.46 16.71 6.00
C ASP A 128 13.54 15.65 6.62
N ALA A 129 13.11 14.65 5.85
CA ALA A 129 12.40 13.51 6.38
C ALA A 129 13.33 12.70 7.28
N VAL A 130 12.88 12.39 8.49
CA VAL A 130 13.68 11.70 9.50
C VAL A 130 13.22 10.25 9.59
N PRO A 131 14.10 9.29 9.25
CA PRO A 131 13.76 7.88 9.39
C PRO A 131 13.38 7.55 10.83
N PRO A 132 12.39 6.69 11.06
CA PRO A 132 12.02 6.28 12.40
C PRO A 132 13.17 5.52 13.07
N LEU A 133 13.37 5.76 14.36
CA LEU A 133 14.17 4.88 15.18
C LEU A 133 13.37 3.60 15.42
N VAL A 134 13.87 2.49 14.89
CA VAL A 134 13.31 1.15 15.01
C VAL A 134 14.34 0.24 15.62
N ALA A 135 13.93 -0.67 16.51
CA ALA A 135 14.78 -1.71 17.06
C ALA A 135 15.45 -2.56 15.96
N LEU A 136 16.53 -3.26 16.29
CA LEU A 136 17.14 -4.20 15.37
C LEU A 136 16.11 -5.26 14.95
N ARG A 137 16.22 -5.80 13.74
CA ARG A 137 15.24 -6.76 13.22
C ARG A 137 15.06 -7.99 14.08
N GLU A 138 16.15 -8.49 14.68
CA GLU A 138 16.17 -9.61 15.62
C GLU A 138 15.43 -9.35 16.92
N ASP A 139 15.26 -8.08 17.30
CA ASP A 139 14.54 -7.66 18.51
C ASP A 139 13.08 -7.31 18.21
N CYS A 140 12.69 -7.23 16.93
CA CYS A 140 11.34 -6.92 16.51
C CYS A 140 10.43 -8.17 16.53
N HIS A 141 9.12 -7.92 16.62
CA HIS A 141 8.11 -8.98 16.65
C HIS A 141 7.50 -9.20 15.27
N SER A 142 7.48 -10.45 14.81
CA SER A 142 6.78 -10.81 13.56
C SER A 142 5.28 -10.58 13.71
N SER A 143 4.68 -9.88 12.76
CA SER A 143 3.24 -9.62 12.72
C SER A 143 2.46 -10.68 11.95
N ARG A 144 3.05 -11.82 11.62
CA ARG A 144 2.36 -12.91 10.91
C ARG A 144 1.22 -13.48 11.78
N PRO A 145 -0.05 -13.26 11.43
CA PRO A 145 -1.16 -13.79 12.16
C PRO A 145 -1.26 -15.31 11.96
N THR A 146 -1.68 -16.02 12.99
CA THR A 146 -1.83 -17.48 12.98
C THR A 146 -3.19 -17.96 12.46
N ASN A 147 -4.14 -17.05 12.23
CA ASN A 147 -5.55 -17.36 11.91
C ASN A 147 -5.94 -17.21 10.42
N GLY A 148 -5.03 -16.78 9.55
CA GLY A 148 -5.29 -16.67 8.09
C GLY A 148 -6.27 -15.56 7.68
N GLU A 149 -6.61 -14.61 8.56
CA GLU A 149 -7.49 -13.49 8.23
C GLU A 149 -6.77 -12.34 7.53
N ILE A 150 -5.44 -12.24 7.68
CA ILE A 150 -4.60 -11.19 7.09
C ILE A 150 -3.63 -11.83 6.10
N ASN A 151 -4.14 -12.11 4.90
CA ASN A 151 -3.38 -12.87 3.91
C ASN A 151 -2.17 -12.10 3.35
N ILE A 152 -2.21 -10.75 3.32
CA ILE A 152 -1.07 -9.92 2.86
C ILE A 152 0.23 -10.23 3.62
N MET A 153 0.14 -10.72 4.87
CA MET A 153 1.30 -11.12 5.67
C MET A 153 1.94 -12.45 5.22
N SER A 154 1.35 -13.14 4.25
CA SER A 154 1.98 -14.27 3.55
C SER A 154 2.83 -13.81 2.36
N SER A 155 2.62 -12.58 1.89
CA SER A 155 3.30 -11.99 0.73
C SER A 155 4.30 -10.90 1.11
N ALA A 156 4.24 -10.43 2.37
CA ALA A 156 5.20 -9.50 2.95
C ALA A 156 5.54 -9.92 4.39
N GLU A 157 6.81 -9.82 4.75
CA GLU A 157 7.24 -9.97 6.13
C GLU A 157 7.27 -8.60 6.80
N LEU A 158 6.54 -8.49 7.90
CA LEU A 158 6.47 -7.28 8.71
C LEU A 158 6.95 -7.59 10.13
N LEU A 159 8.01 -6.89 10.54
CA LEU A 159 8.62 -6.97 11.87
C LEU A 159 8.33 -5.66 12.62
N LEU A 160 7.50 -5.73 13.66
CA LEU A 160 7.08 -4.55 14.43
C LEU A 160 8.01 -4.28 15.61
N ASP A 161 8.30 -3.00 15.82
CA ASP A 161 9.08 -2.52 16.97
C ASP A 161 8.38 -2.86 18.28
N PRO A 162 9.09 -3.38 19.30
CA PRO A 162 8.51 -3.72 20.59
C PRO A 162 7.73 -2.59 21.26
N SER A 163 8.10 -1.33 21.01
CA SER A 163 7.45 -0.17 21.61
C SER A 163 6.02 0.08 21.10
N CYS A 164 5.61 -0.54 19.99
CA CYS A 164 4.30 -0.29 19.39
C CYS A 164 3.36 -1.51 19.35
N VAL A 165 3.71 -2.63 19.98
CA VAL A 165 2.92 -3.90 19.92
C VAL A 165 2.13 -4.21 21.20
N GLY A 166 2.09 -3.31 22.17
CA GLY A 166 1.37 -3.52 23.43
C GLY A 166 -0.11 -3.88 23.26
N TRP A 167 -0.75 -3.40 22.21
CA TRP A 167 -2.16 -3.71 21.87
C TRP A 167 -2.42 -5.20 21.60
N TRP A 168 -1.41 -6.01 21.26
CA TRP A 168 -1.57 -7.47 21.14
C TRP A 168 -1.92 -8.13 22.47
N THR A 169 -1.53 -7.52 23.58
CA THR A 169 -1.81 -7.98 24.93
C THR A 169 -2.83 -7.10 25.68
N GLY A 170 -3.53 -6.23 24.95
CA GLY A 170 -4.55 -5.33 25.49
C GLY A 170 -4.01 -4.08 26.17
N SER A 171 -2.72 -3.76 26.03
CA SER A 171 -2.15 -2.54 26.58
C SER A 171 -2.38 -1.37 25.62
N VAL A 172 -2.93 -0.27 26.14
CA VAL A 172 -3.16 0.97 25.37
C VAL A 172 -1.95 1.88 25.47
N SER A 173 -1.55 2.46 24.35
CA SER A 173 -0.46 3.45 24.25
C SER A 173 -1.02 4.87 24.23
N GLU A 174 -0.19 5.85 24.59
CA GLU A 174 -0.48 7.28 24.40
C GLU A 174 -0.19 7.75 22.97
N ARG A 175 0.43 6.88 22.13
CA ARG A 175 0.81 7.20 20.76
C ARG A 175 0.11 6.28 19.76
N ALA A 176 -0.62 6.88 18.86
CA ALA A 176 -1.20 6.22 17.69
C ALA A 176 -0.11 6.06 16.61
N GLU A 177 0.84 5.16 16.84
CA GLU A 177 1.99 4.94 15.97
C GLU A 177 2.33 3.45 15.89
N ILE A 178 2.57 2.96 14.68
CA ILE A 178 3.16 1.65 14.40
C ILE A 178 4.40 1.88 13.54
N LYS A 179 5.49 1.19 13.87
CA LYS A 179 6.75 1.25 13.13
C LYS A 179 7.44 -0.10 13.12
N GLY A 180 8.33 -0.28 12.16
CA GLY A 180 9.02 -1.55 12.03
C GLY A 180 9.81 -1.68 10.73
N TRP A 181 9.98 -2.90 10.30
CA TRP A 181 10.65 -3.30 9.08
C TRP A 181 9.70 -4.08 8.19
N ILE A 182 9.74 -3.83 6.89
CA ILE A 182 8.96 -4.57 5.91
C ILE A 182 9.83 -5.04 4.76
N ARG A 183 9.59 -6.27 4.28
CA ARG A 183 10.12 -6.78 3.02
C ARG A 183 9.06 -7.60 2.29
N LEU A 184 9.22 -7.77 0.97
CA LEU A 184 8.44 -8.76 0.22
C LEU A 184 8.89 -10.17 0.61
N ASP A 185 7.95 -11.07 0.84
CA ASP A 185 8.23 -12.49 1.13
C ASP A 185 8.35 -13.29 -0.17
N ASP A 186 9.04 -12.72 -1.15
CA ASP A 186 9.39 -13.36 -2.40
C ASP A 186 10.91 -13.40 -2.48
N SER A 187 11.48 -14.58 -2.51
CA SER A 187 12.94 -14.79 -2.54
C SER A 187 13.64 -14.17 -3.75
N VAL A 188 12.89 -13.68 -4.72
CA VAL A 188 13.39 -13.09 -5.97
C VAL A 188 13.04 -11.61 -6.09
N ALA A 189 12.01 -11.14 -5.39
CA ALA A 189 11.51 -9.77 -5.54
C ALA A 189 12.26 -8.79 -4.64
N GLN A 190 12.88 -7.80 -5.25
CA GLN A 190 13.30 -6.57 -4.59
C GLN A 190 12.21 -5.52 -4.71
N TRP A 191 12.16 -4.61 -3.74
CA TRP A 191 11.32 -3.43 -3.87
C TRP A 191 11.70 -2.62 -5.12
N ASP A 192 10.69 -2.13 -5.79
CA ASP A 192 10.83 -1.16 -6.88
C ASP A 192 9.85 0.00 -6.69
N ALA A 193 9.88 0.96 -7.60
CA ALA A 193 9.00 2.14 -7.54
C ALA A 193 7.51 1.81 -7.61
N TRP A 194 7.14 0.62 -8.04
CA TRP A 194 5.74 0.20 -8.13
C TRP A 194 5.29 -0.54 -6.86
N SER A 195 6.08 -1.50 -6.38
CA SER A 195 5.71 -2.34 -5.24
C SER A 195 5.65 -1.59 -3.90
N VAL A 196 6.34 -0.44 -3.78
CA VAL A 196 6.22 0.42 -2.58
C VAL A 196 4.83 1.04 -2.40
N LEU A 197 3.97 1.06 -3.44
CA LEU A 197 2.57 1.42 -3.29
C LEU A 197 1.85 0.43 -2.36
N PHE A 198 2.11 -0.86 -2.53
CA PHE A 198 1.61 -1.88 -1.61
C PHE A 198 2.16 -1.69 -0.20
N ALA A 199 3.47 -1.48 -0.06
CA ALA A 199 4.11 -1.32 1.25
C ALA A 199 3.56 -0.11 2.04
N SER A 200 3.10 0.94 1.34
CA SER A 200 2.58 2.16 1.96
C SER A 200 1.20 2.00 2.63
N ASP A 201 0.57 0.81 2.49
CA ASP A 201 -0.73 0.46 3.08
C ASP A 201 -0.74 -0.99 3.65
N ALA A 202 0.44 -1.53 3.95
CA ALA A 202 0.56 -2.92 4.43
C ALA A 202 0.61 -3.05 5.95
N LEU A 203 0.70 -1.95 6.71
CA LEU A 203 0.75 -1.98 8.16
C LEU A 203 -0.64 -2.14 8.77
N PRO A 204 -0.72 -2.67 10.01
CA PRO A 204 -1.94 -2.57 10.81
C PRO A 204 -2.32 -1.09 11.03
N PRO A 205 -3.60 -0.77 11.24
CA PRO A 205 -4.04 0.59 11.57
C PRO A 205 -3.28 1.18 12.76
N ALA A 206 -2.73 2.39 12.62
CA ALA A 206 -2.02 3.07 13.69
C ALA A 206 -2.93 3.47 14.88
N THR A 207 -4.23 3.28 14.74
CA THR A 207 -5.23 3.46 15.81
C THR A 207 -5.28 2.27 16.80
N PHE A 208 -4.74 1.09 16.45
CA PHE A 208 -4.76 -0.08 17.34
C PHE A 208 -3.99 0.16 18.65
N PRO A 209 -2.79 0.75 18.65
CA PRO A 209 -2.08 1.08 19.89
C PRO A 209 -2.88 1.95 20.85
N VAL A 210 -3.78 2.81 20.37
CA VAL A 210 -4.61 3.70 21.21
C VAL A 210 -6.01 3.13 21.49
N GLY A 211 -6.22 1.84 21.24
CA GLY A 211 -7.38 1.08 21.70
C GLY A 211 -8.51 0.94 20.69
N SER A 212 -8.34 1.31 19.43
CA SER A 212 -9.33 0.95 18.40
C SER A 212 -9.26 -0.56 18.12
N SER A 213 -10.32 -1.10 17.56
CA SER A 213 -10.40 -2.53 17.23
C SER A 213 -11.29 -2.77 16.00
N GLY A 214 -11.07 -3.90 15.36
CA GLY A 214 -11.85 -4.34 14.20
C GLY A 214 -11.39 -3.68 12.89
N TRP A 215 -12.30 -3.64 11.93
CA TRP A 215 -12.03 -3.13 10.60
C TRP A 215 -11.98 -1.60 10.59
N VAL A 216 -10.90 -1.05 10.03
CA VAL A 216 -10.67 0.39 9.82
C VAL A 216 -10.66 0.65 8.31
N PRO A 217 -11.84 0.87 7.68
CA PRO A 217 -11.92 1.03 6.24
C PRO A 217 -11.32 2.37 5.79
N THR A 218 -10.37 2.29 4.87
CA THR A 218 -9.84 3.47 4.18
C THR A 218 -10.88 4.03 3.21
N LEU A 219 -11.13 5.33 3.29
CA LEU A 219 -12.00 6.06 2.36
C LEU A 219 -11.19 6.62 1.19
N GLN A 220 -10.02 7.18 1.49
CA GLN A 220 -9.09 7.74 0.51
C GLN A 220 -7.64 7.46 0.92
N LEU A 221 -6.80 7.11 -0.06
CA LEU A 221 -5.36 6.92 0.11
C LEU A 221 -4.61 7.67 -0.98
N SER A 222 -3.68 8.53 -0.60
CA SER A 222 -2.77 9.23 -1.51
C SER A 222 -1.34 8.77 -1.23
N SER A 223 -0.70 8.16 -2.24
CA SER A 223 0.67 7.66 -2.15
C SER A 223 1.59 8.41 -3.11
N TYR A 224 2.79 8.74 -2.64
CA TYR A 224 3.84 9.39 -3.40
C TYR A 224 5.09 8.53 -3.41
N VAL A 225 5.55 8.13 -4.60
CA VAL A 225 6.79 7.39 -4.79
C VAL A 225 7.91 8.37 -5.14
N ARG A 226 8.97 8.39 -4.34
CA ARG A 226 10.02 9.41 -4.42
C ARG A 226 11.34 8.89 -4.94
N SER A 227 11.66 7.62 -4.69
CA SER A 227 12.88 6.97 -5.19
C SER A 227 12.69 5.47 -5.34
N ILE A 228 13.58 4.86 -6.12
CA ILE A 228 13.67 3.41 -6.23
C ILE A 228 14.43 2.91 -5.01
N PRO A 229 13.88 1.98 -4.20
CA PRO A 229 14.57 1.47 -3.02
C PRO A 229 15.89 0.80 -3.35
N SER A 230 16.88 0.93 -2.46
CA SER A 230 18.21 0.31 -2.59
C SER A 230 18.38 -0.94 -1.74
N SER A 231 17.40 -1.29 -0.90
CA SER A 231 17.51 -2.37 0.08
C SER A 231 16.32 -3.33 0.04
N GLU A 232 16.55 -4.56 0.47
CA GLU A 232 15.52 -5.59 0.64
C GLU A 232 14.54 -5.23 1.77
N TRP A 233 15.06 -4.70 2.87
CA TRP A 233 14.27 -4.26 4.00
C TRP A 233 14.08 -2.75 4.00
N LEU A 234 12.84 -2.31 4.19
CA LEU A 234 12.51 -0.91 4.38
C LEU A 234 12.09 -0.67 5.83
N ARG A 235 12.54 0.44 6.41
CA ARG A 235 11.97 0.95 7.65
C ARG A 235 10.66 1.63 7.32
N VAL A 236 9.65 1.34 8.11
CA VAL A 236 8.32 1.88 7.91
C VAL A 236 7.80 2.47 9.20
N ARG A 237 7.07 3.56 9.09
CA ARG A 237 6.35 4.22 10.16
C ARG A 237 4.99 4.64 9.68
N GLN A 238 3.95 4.29 10.44
CA GLN A 238 2.58 4.75 10.24
C GLN A 238 2.07 5.36 11.53
N TRP A 239 1.44 6.54 11.45
CA TRP A 239 0.95 7.25 12.63
C TRP A 239 -0.31 8.04 12.31
N CYS A 240 -1.16 8.23 13.34
CA CYS A 240 -2.32 9.11 13.24
C CYS A 240 -1.90 10.55 13.48
N VAL A 241 -2.45 11.45 12.67
CA VAL A 241 -2.32 12.90 12.87
C VAL A 241 -3.47 13.43 13.72
N VAL A 242 -4.70 12.98 13.43
CA VAL A 242 -5.90 13.30 14.17
C VAL A 242 -6.87 12.12 14.15
N ILE A 243 -7.59 11.93 15.25
CA ILE A 243 -8.71 10.99 15.37
C ILE A 243 -9.87 11.79 15.96
N GLU A 244 -10.92 12.01 15.16
CA GLU A 244 -12.07 12.81 15.56
C GLU A 244 -13.34 12.34 14.83
N ASP A 245 -14.46 12.33 15.51
CA ASP A 245 -15.79 12.00 14.95
C ASP A 245 -15.84 10.67 14.16
N GLY A 246 -15.08 9.67 14.60
CA GLY A 246 -15.02 8.37 13.92
C GLY A 246 -14.20 8.36 12.62
N LEU A 247 -13.48 9.43 12.35
CA LEU A 247 -12.50 9.53 11.27
C LEU A 247 -11.07 9.57 11.81
N VAL A 248 -10.13 9.07 11.03
CA VAL A 248 -8.70 9.15 11.31
C VAL A 248 -7.94 9.62 10.08
N ASP A 249 -7.02 10.57 10.31
CA ASP A 249 -5.99 10.99 9.35
C ASP A 249 -4.69 10.25 9.71
N GLU A 250 -4.30 9.29 8.87
CA GLU A 250 -3.07 8.51 9.03
C GLU A 250 -2.04 8.90 7.98
N ARG A 251 -0.78 8.76 8.34
CA ARG A 251 0.37 8.92 7.43
C ARG A 251 1.27 7.70 7.52
N CYS A 252 1.92 7.38 6.40
CA CYS A 252 2.94 6.35 6.34
C CYS A 252 4.17 6.87 5.59
N GLU A 253 5.34 6.48 6.05
CA GLU A 253 6.64 6.77 5.42
C GLU A 253 7.48 5.51 5.36
N LEU A 254 8.17 5.32 4.23
CA LEU A 254 9.05 4.20 3.96
C LEU A 254 10.45 4.72 3.64
N PHE A 255 11.45 4.16 4.31
CA PHE A 255 12.86 4.52 4.15
C PHE A 255 13.70 3.31 3.81
N ASP A 256 14.64 3.47 2.89
CA ASP A 256 15.63 2.44 2.58
C ASP A 256 16.83 2.46 3.57
N ASP A 257 17.83 1.61 3.32
CA ASP A 257 19.04 1.49 4.14
C ASP A 257 19.97 2.71 4.06
N ARG A 258 19.76 3.60 3.09
CA ARG A 258 20.48 4.87 2.93
C ARG A 258 19.76 6.05 3.57
N ASP A 259 18.77 5.81 4.42
CA ASP A 259 17.92 6.83 5.04
C ASP A 259 17.12 7.68 4.04
N ARG A 260 16.94 7.22 2.80
CA ARG A 260 16.15 7.93 1.80
C ARG A 260 14.67 7.62 1.98
N LEU A 261 13.85 8.66 1.96
CA LEU A 261 12.40 8.49 1.85
C LEU A 261 12.07 7.94 0.46
N VAL A 262 11.67 6.68 0.39
CA VAL A 262 11.34 6.02 -0.89
C VAL A 262 9.88 6.19 -1.27
N ALA A 263 8.99 6.20 -0.28
CA ALA A 263 7.58 6.50 -0.49
C ALA A 263 6.96 7.11 0.78
N SER A 264 5.88 7.85 0.59
CA SER A 264 5.01 8.33 1.66
C SER A 264 3.56 8.23 1.24
N SER A 265 2.66 8.02 2.22
CA SER A 265 1.22 8.07 1.99
C SER A 265 0.50 8.84 3.08
N SER A 266 -0.70 9.32 2.74
CA SER A 266 -1.69 9.81 3.69
C SER A 266 -3.05 9.22 3.35
N GLN A 267 -3.82 8.86 4.38
CA GLN A 267 -5.16 8.30 4.20
C GLN A 267 -6.15 8.93 5.16
N LEU A 268 -7.40 9.01 4.70
CA LEU A 268 -8.58 9.21 5.52
C LEU A 268 -9.27 7.86 5.68
N ALA A 269 -9.49 7.43 6.92
CA ALA A 269 -10.17 6.17 7.21
C ALA A 269 -11.25 6.36 8.27
N MET A 270 -12.18 5.40 8.36
CA MET A 270 -13.16 5.33 9.45
C MET A 270 -12.61 4.48 10.57
N VAL A 271 -12.81 4.91 11.81
CA VAL A 271 -12.36 4.18 13.00
C VAL A 271 -13.48 4.05 14.02
N ARG A 272 -13.46 2.97 14.77
CA ARG A 272 -14.37 2.72 15.91
C ARG A 272 -13.57 2.38 17.15
N PHE A 273 -13.98 2.93 18.27
CA PHE A 273 -13.48 2.57 19.58
C PHE A 273 -14.53 1.78 20.34
N PRO A 274 -14.16 0.79 21.16
CA PRO A 274 -15.07 0.14 22.08
C PRO A 274 -15.72 1.16 23.02
N ALA A 275 -16.97 0.91 23.41
CA ALA A 275 -17.65 1.77 24.36
C ALA A 275 -16.94 1.75 25.73
N GLY A 276 -16.51 2.91 26.21
CA GLY A 276 -15.88 3.06 27.54
C GLY A 276 -14.36 3.29 27.52
N LEU A 277 -13.76 3.52 26.36
CA LEU A 277 -12.41 4.09 26.22
C LEU A 277 -12.48 5.58 26.07
#